data_cee7c0a40677420294fd7784db431115
#
_entry.id   cee7c0a40677420294fd7784db431115
#
_cell.length_a   1.000
_cell.length_b   1.000
_cell.length_c   1.000
_cell.angle_alpha   90.00
_cell.angle_beta   90.00
_cell.angle_gamma   90.00
#
_symmetry.space_group_name_H-M   'P 1'
#
loop_
_entity.id
_entity.type
_entity.pdbx_description
1 polymer ?
#
loop_
_entity_poly.entity_id
_entity_poly.type
_entity_poly.pdbx_seq_one_letter_code
_entity_poly.pdbx_strand_id
1 'polypeptide(L)'
;MNISSVIVNAQPGRASLVRGVLMQTAGVEIHATTDDGRFVVTIESDADSDTVAVFDRIGAMDGVMSVALVFHQFESDPEREVCK
;
A
#
# COMPACT_ATOMS: atom_id res chain seq x y z
N MET A 1 -14.54 -6.92 1.14
CA MET A 1 -13.29 -6.44 0.49
C MET A 1 -12.72 -5.26 1.27
N ASN A 2 -11.44 -5.29 1.51
CA ASN A 2 -10.75 -4.23 2.24
C ASN A 2 -9.83 -3.49 1.29
N ILE A 3 -9.82 -2.17 1.39
CA ILE A 3 -8.95 -1.33 0.58
C ILE A 3 -8.18 -0.43 1.54
N SER A 4 -6.87 -0.47 1.44
CA SER A 4 -6.00 0.32 2.31
C SER A 4 -5.09 1.20 1.45
N SER A 5 -4.96 2.46 1.82
CA SER A 5 -4.05 3.39 1.16
C SER A 5 -2.78 3.49 1.99
N VAL A 6 -1.66 3.32 1.33
CA VAL A 6 -0.37 3.24 1.98
C VAL A 6 0.61 4.16 1.27
N ILE A 7 1.43 4.85 2.04
CA ILE A 7 2.53 5.63 1.50
C ILE A 7 3.81 4.82 1.71
N VAL A 8 4.51 4.54 0.62
CA VAL A 8 5.76 3.80 0.66
C VAL A 8 6.88 4.77 0.31
N ASN A 9 7.86 4.87 1.20
CA ASN A 9 9.03 5.71 0.98
C ASN A 9 10.21 4.83 0.61
N ALA A 10 10.75 5.03 -0.60
CA ALA A 10 11.91 4.28 -1.05
C ALA A 10 13.19 5.02 -0.69
N GLN A 11 14.26 4.26 -0.50
CA GLN A 11 15.57 4.85 -0.28
C GLN A 11 16.06 5.54 -1.55
N PRO A 12 16.85 6.60 -1.42
CA PRO A 12 17.40 7.28 -2.60
C PRO A 12 18.13 6.29 -3.50
N GLY A 13 17.82 6.35 -4.78
CA GLY A 13 18.43 5.46 -5.74
C GLY A 13 17.79 4.09 -5.84
N ARG A 14 16.81 3.80 -5.00
CA ARG A 14 16.14 2.49 -5.01
C ARG A 14 14.69 2.56 -5.46
N ALA A 15 14.23 3.73 -5.85
CA ALA A 15 12.82 3.91 -6.22
C ALA A 15 12.40 2.98 -7.37
N SER A 16 13.25 2.83 -8.38
CA SER A 16 12.91 1.96 -9.53
C SER A 16 12.76 0.51 -9.10
N LEU A 17 13.64 0.05 -8.22
CA LEU A 17 13.57 -1.32 -7.71
C LEU A 17 12.29 -1.55 -6.93
N VAL A 18 11.97 -0.63 -6.03
CA VAL A 18 10.77 -0.73 -5.22
C VAL A 18 9.52 -0.71 -6.09
N ARG A 19 9.50 0.18 -7.08
CA ARG A 19 8.37 0.28 -7.98
C ARG A 19 8.15 -1.04 -8.72
N GLY A 20 9.23 -1.65 -9.21
CA GLY A 20 9.11 -2.90 -9.93
C GLY A 20 8.53 -4.01 -9.07
N VAL A 21 8.98 -4.10 -7.83
CA VAL A 21 8.48 -5.13 -6.92
C VAL A 21 7.02 -4.86 -6.55
N LEU A 22 6.66 -3.60 -6.29
CA LEU A 22 5.29 -3.26 -5.98
C LEU A 22 4.34 -3.61 -7.11
N MET A 23 4.77 -3.38 -8.36
CA MET A 23 3.93 -3.68 -9.51
C MET A 23 3.70 -5.17 -9.68
N GLN A 24 4.59 -6.00 -9.15
CA GLN A 24 4.48 -7.45 -9.25
C GLN A 24 3.76 -8.07 -8.06
N THR A 25 3.46 -7.27 -7.04
CA THR A 25 2.80 -7.79 -5.84
C THR A 25 1.30 -7.84 -6.06
N ALA A 26 0.72 -9.01 -5.88
CA ALA A 26 -0.72 -9.18 -6.06
C ALA A 26 -1.49 -8.34 -5.05
N GLY A 27 -2.56 -7.70 -5.50
CA GLY A 27 -3.40 -6.89 -4.63
C GLY A 27 -2.86 -5.50 -4.35
N VAL A 28 -1.72 -5.14 -4.92
CA VAL A 28 -1.11 -3.82 -4.72
C VAL A 28 -1.18 -3.04 -6.02
N GLU A 29 -1.63 -1.80 -5.91
CA GLU A 29 -1.74 -0.93 -7.08
C GLU A 29 -1.09 0.41 -6.78
N ILE A 30 -0.23 0.88 -7.68
CA ILE A 30 0.44 2.16 -7.53
C ILE A 30 -0.40 3.22 -8.21
N HIS A 31 -0.75 4.27 -7.48
CA HIS A 31 -1.58 5.36 -8.01
C HIS A 31 -0.78 6.60 -8.31
N ALA A 32 0.29 6.84 -7.59
CA ALA A 32 1.09 8.04 -7.78
C ALA A 32 2.52 7.77 -7.34
N THR A 33 3.45 8.49 -7.97
CA THR A 33 4.87 8.40 -7.65
C THR A 33 5.41 9.81 -7.62
N THR A 34 6.20 10.14 -6.60
CA THR A 34 6.83 11.44 -6.51
C THR A 34 8.32 11.33 -6.83
N ASP A 35 8.93 12.47 -7.15
CA ASP A 35 10.34 12.49 -7.53
C ASP A 35 11.26 12.13 -6.38
N ASP A 36 10.80 12.31 -5.16
CA ASP A 36 11.62 12.00 -3.97
C ASP A 36 11.49 10.55 -3.52
N GLY A 37 10.89 9.70 -4.34
CA GLY A 37 10.85 8.27 -4.06
C GLY A 37 9.67 7.82 -3.22
N ARG A 38 8.59 8.58 -3.22
CA ARG A 38 7.39 8.24 -2.47
C ARG A 38 6.33 7.67 -3.41
N PHE A 39 5.70 6.59 -2.99
CA PHE A 39 4.65 5.94 -3.77
C PHE A 39 3.36 5.95 -2.99
N VAL A 40 2.27 6.32 -3.65
CA VAL A 40 0.93 6.18 -3.09
C VAL A 40 0.34 4.92 -3.69
N VAL A 41 0.09 3.93 -2.84
CA VAL A 41 -0.40 2.63 -3.31
C VAL A 41 -1.64 2.24 -2.54
N THR A 42 -2.44 1.36 -3.14
CA THR A 42 -3.55 0.74 -2.43
C THR A 42 -3.33 -0.76 -2.36
N ILE A 43 -3.79 -1.34 -1.26
CA ILE A 43 -3.76 -2.78 -1.04
C ILE A 43 -5.21 -3.25 -0.99
N GLU A 44 -5.58 -4.15 -1.89
CA GLU A 44 -6.90 -4.76 -1.90
C GLU A 44 -6.79 -6.19 -1.43
N SER A 45 -7.64 -6.56 -0.49
CA SER A 45 -7.63 -7.92 0.03
C SER A 45 -9.02 -8.27 0.54
N ASP A 46 -9.25 -9.56 0.72
CA ASP A 46 -10.55 -10.06 1.21
C ASP A 46 -10.60 -10.10 2.73
N ALA A 47 -9.46 -10.05 3.39
CA ALA A 47 -9.40 -10.16 4.83
C ALA A 47 -8.34 -9.21 5.39
N ASP A 48 -8.56 -8.78 6.64
CA ASP A 48 -7.61 -7.90 7.31
C ASP A 48 -6.24 -8.52 7.45
N SER A 49 -6.20 -9.84 7.71
CA SER A 49 -4.92 -10.51 7.86
C SER A 49 -4.10 -10.46 6.60
N ASP A 50 -4.75 -10.51 5.44
CA ASP A 50 -4.04 -10.39 4.17
C ASP A 50 -3.48 -9.00 3.99
N THR A 51 -4.23 -7.97 4.39
CA THR A 51 -3.76 -6.60 4.32
C THR A 51 -2.52 -6.40 5.18
N VAL A 52 -2.55 -6.92 6.41
CA VAL A 52 -1.41 -6.80 7.31
C VAL A 52 -0.20 -7.53 6.76
N ALA A 53 -0.42 -8.72 6.19
CA ALA A 53 0.68 -9.49 5.61
C ALA A 53 1.34 -8.75 4.46
N VAL A 54 0.55 -8.13 3.59
CA VAL A 54 1.10 -7.37 2.47
C VAL A 54 1.82 -6.13 2.97
N PHE A 55 1.22 -5.44 3.94
CA PHE A 55 1.83 -4.24 4.52
C PHE A 55 3.20 -4.57 5.13
N ASP A 56 3.27 -5.65 5.89
CA ASP A 56 4.53 -6.09 6.50
C ASP A 56 5.55 -6.47 5.44
N ARG A 57 5.10 -7.14 4.37
CA ARG A 57 5.98 -7.54 3.30
C ARG A 57 6.58 -6.32 2.60
N ILE A 58 5.77 -5.30 2.35
CA ILE A 58 6.26 -4.08 1.74
C ILE A 58 7.29 -3.41 2.65
N GLY A 59 7.01 -3.35 3.94
CA GLY A 59 7.94 -2.74 4.90
C GLY A 59 9.26 -3.46 5.00
N ALA A 60 9.27 -4.77 4.73
CA ALA A 60 10.50 -5.57 4.78
C ALA A 60 11.21 -5.63 3.43
N MET A 61 10.64 -5.00 2.41
CA MET A 61 11.17 -5.04 1.05
C MET A 61 12.48 -4.28 0.97
N ASP A 62 13.43 -4.85 0.21
CA ASP A 62 14.72 -4.21 0.03
C ASP A 62 14.55 -2.89 -0.72
N GLY A 63 15.13 -1.83 -0.19
CA GLY A 63 15.02 -0.51 -0.80
C GLY A 63 13.90 0.34 -0.25
N VAL A 64 13.03 -0.22 0.59
CA VAL A 64 11.97 0.54 1.25
C VAL A 64 12.50 1.11 2.55
N MET A 65 12.34 2.44 2.70
CA MET A 65 12.80 3.13 3.89
C MET A 65 11.74 3.12 4.98
N SER A 66 10.49 3.35 4.59
CA SER A 66 9.39 3.34 5.55
C SER A 66 8.08 3.14 4.82
N VAL A 67 7.06 2.70 5.56
CA VAL A 67 5.69 2.49 5.06
C VAL A 67 4.74 3.09 6.08
N ALA A 68 3.71 3.75 5.61
CA ALA A 68 2.70 4.32 6.49
C ALA A 68 1.31 4.02 5.94
N LEU A 69 0.44 3.51 6.81
CA LEU A 69 -0.95 3.29 6.46
C LEU A 69 -1.70 4.61 6.64
N VAL A 70 -2.27 5.10 5.55
CA VAL A 70 -2.93 6.40 5.56
C VAL A 70 -4.43 6.26 5.68
N PHE A 71 -4.99 5.22 5.06
CA PHE A 71 -6.41 5.06 4.99
C PHE A 71 -6.75 3.59 4.87
N HIS A 72 -7.79 3.17 5.57
CA HIS A 72 -8.26 1.79 5.53
C HIS A 72 -9.78 1.80 5.48
N GLN A 73 -10.34 1.10 4.50
CA GLN A 73 -11.77 1.09 4.29
C GLN A 73 -12.28 -0.32 4.13
N PHE A 74 -13.37 -0.61 4.83
CA PHE A 74 -14.12 -1.84 4.67
C PHE A 74 -15.31 -1.58 3.77
N GLU A 75 -15.57 -2.49 2.86
CA GLU A 75 -16.73 -2.39 1.99
C GLU A 75 -17.83 -3.37 2.35
N SER A 76 -17.72 -3.99 3.50
CA SER A 76 -18.70 -4.99 3.90
C SER A 76 -20.07 -4.38 4.18
N ASP A 77 -20.12 -3.10 4.54
CA ASP A 77 -21.37 -2.42 4.87
C ASP A 77 -21.26 -0.96 4.46
N PRO A 78 -21.56 -0.66 3.20
CA PRO A 78 -21.40 0.71 2.70
C PRO A 78 -22.29 1.72 3.39
N GLU A 79 -23.41 1.30 3.94
CA GLU A 79 -24.30 2.23 4.62
C GLU A 79 -23.69 2.82 5.87
N ARG A 80 -22.79 2.09 6.48
CA ARG A 80 -22.15 2.58 7.70
C ARG A 80 -21.18 3.70 7.42
N GLU A 81 -20.68 3.77 6.22
CA GLU A 81 -19.73 4.81 5.88
C GLU A 81 -20.41 6.15 5.70
N VAL A 82 -21.69 6.13 5.46
CA VAL A 82 -22.46 7.37 5.27
C VAL A 82 -22.77 8.02 6.58
N CYS A 83 -22.74 7.28 7.64
CA CYS A 83 -23.14 7.76 8.96
C CYS A 83 -22.00 8.45 9.68
N LYS A 84 -21.38 9.38 9.05
CA LYS A 84 -20.24 10.07 9.64
C LYS A 84 -20.67 11.32 10.38
#